data_8d03324f7f24f88de759752e6c749581
#
_entry.id   8d03324f7f24f88de759752e6c749581
#
_cell.length_a   1.000
_cell.length_b   1.000
_cell.length_c   1.000
_cell.angle_alpha   90.00
_cell.angle_beta   90.00
_cell.angle_gamma   90.00
#
_symmetry.space_group_name_H-M   'P 1'
#
loop_
_entity.id
_entity.type
_entity.pdbx_description
1 polymer ?
#
loop_
_entity_poly.entity_id
_entity_poly.type
_entity_poly.pdbx_seq_one_letter_code
_entity_poly.pdbx_strand_id
1 'polypeptide(L)'
;MPTCRVDWPQAWRVIASRYPPINLFERLTADTAVWDALIALEQLTNPRVRDEVGDIALVPLEERISGPGASYVMAAFTHVNPKGSRFSAGSFGVYYAAAALETAIAETVFHFEAFARDSADPPRNEEFRVLVGVVAEVFEDVSSLPATQQAAILDPNSYAVSQTYANELRATGANGVAYPSVRHAGGQCIGVFRPRAVGIPHQERPLKYRWNGERVDRYFDYARDEWIGL
;
A
#
# COMPACT_ATOMS: atom_id res chain seq x y z
N MET A 1 -0.46 22.97 7.38
CA MET A 1 -0.75 21.86 8.30
C MET A 1 0.55 21.40 8.94
N PRO A 2 0.56 20.78 10.12
CA PRO A 2 1.81 20.32 10.72
C PRO A 2 2.42 19.20 9.88
N THR A 3 3.75 19.26 9.72
CA THR A 3 4.51 18.27 8.95
C THR A 3 5.58 17.62 9.82
N CYS A 4 5.94 16.38 9.49
CA CYS A 4 7.09 15.71 10.08
C CYS A 4 7.97 15.11 8.98
N ARG A 5 9.27 15.00 9.27
CA ARG A 5 10.17 14.22 8.43
C ARG A 5 10.12 12.77 8.86
N VAL A 6 9.76 11.91 7.92
CA VAL A 6 9.86 10.46 8.08
C VAL A 6 11.18 10.04 7.47
N ASP A 7 12.02 9.39 8.26
CA ASP A 7 13.33 8.88 7.86
C ASP A 7 13.44 7.43 8.31
N TRP A 8 12.83 6.54 7.52
CA TRP A 8 12.81 5.11 7.79
C TRP A 8 13.72 4.37 6.83
N PRO A 9 14.85 3.83 7.31
CA PRO A 9 15.72 2.98 6.50
C PRO A 9 15.03 1.67 6.09
N GLN A 10 13.99 1.30 6.80
CA GLN A 10 13.13 0.14 6.52
C GLN A 10 11.66 0.55 6.70
N ALA A 11 10.98 0.75 5.60
CA ALA A 11 9.53 0.91 5.55
C ALA A 11 8.92 -0.41 5.08
N TRP A 12 8.05 -0.99 5.90
CA TRP A 12 7.50 -2.34 5.73
C TRP A 12 6.12 -2.30 5.09
N ARG A 13 5.94 -3.11 4.06
CA ARG A 13 4.66 -3.30 3.39
C ARG A 13 4.40 -4.78 3.17
N VAL A 14 3.20 -5.25 3.52
CA VAL A 14 2.77 -6.64 3.30
C VAL A 14 1.67 -6.64 2.24
N ILE A 15 1.78 -7.51 1.24
CA ILE A 15 0.80 -7.66 0.16
C ILE A 15 0.50 -9.12 -0.11
N ALA A 16 -0.76 -9.45 -0.44
CA ALA A 16 -1.13 -10.82 -0.76
C ALA A 16 -0.40 -11.30 -2.03
N SER A 17 0.17 -12.51 -1.98
CA SER A 17 0.95 -13.09 -3.09
C SER A 17 0.10 -13.45 -4.31
N ARG A 18 -1.22 -13.57 -4.13
CA ARG A 18 -2.16 -13.76 -5.23
C ARG A 18 -2.18 -12.60 -6.25
N TYR A 19 -1.77 -11.39 -5.83
CA TYR A 19 -1.57 -10.29 -6.76
C TYR A 19 -0.19 -10.47 -7.42
N PRO A 20 -0.12 -10.78 -8.73
CA PRO A 20 1.16 -10.98 -9.41
C PRO A 20 1.99 -9.70 -9.35
N PRO A 21 3.34 -9.81 -9.41
CA PRO A 21 4.15 -8.64 -9.66
C PRO A 21 3.74 -8.08 -11.01
N ILE A 22 3.39 -6.79 -11.04
CA ILE A 22 3.10 -6.10 -12.28
C ILE A 22 4.38 -5.94 -13.09
N ASN A 23 4.27 -6.06 -14.41
CA ASN A 23 5.36 -5.72 -15.31
C ASN A 23 5.02 -4.39 -16.00
N LEU A 24 5.61 -3.31 -15.53
CA LEU A 24 5.48 -1.98 -16.11
C LEU A 24 6.57 -1.70 -17.17
N PHE A 25 7.08 -2.76 -17.81
CA PHE A 25 8.13 -2.66 -18.81
C PHE A 25 9.48 -2.08 -18.28
N GLU A 26 9.63 -2.00 -16.97
CA GLU A 26 10.82 -1.47 -16.30
C GLU A 26 12.12 -2.23 -16.66
N ARG A 27 11.97 -3.47 -17.16
CA ARG A 27 13.08 -4.29 -17.68
C ARG A 27 13.42 -3.98 -19.14
N LEU A 28 12.50 -3.36 -19.87
CA LEU A 28 12.67 -3.02 -21.28
C LEU A 28 13.18 -1.60 -21.45
N THR A 29 12.67 -0.67 -20.65
CA THR A 29 13.04 0.74 -20.72
C THR A 29 12.87 1.44 -19.38
N ALA A 30 13.81 2.33 -19.09
CA ALA A 30 13.74 3.28 -17.98
C ALA A 30 12.93 4.54 -18.34
N ASP A 31 12.64 4.77 -19.63
CA ASP A 31 11.84 5.90 -20.08
C ASP A 31 10.36 5.63 -19.91
N THR A 32 9.78 6.23 -18.88
CA THR A 32 8.34 6.07 -18.55
C THR A 32 7.42 6.73 -19.58
N ALA A 33 7.94 7.60 -20.45
CA ALA A 33 7.14 8.24 -21.50
C ALA A 33 6.73 7.26 -22.60
N VAL A 34 7.48 6.18 -22.80
CA VAL A 34 7.15 5.15 -23.80
C VAL A 34 6.21 4.06 -23.26
N TRP A 35 5.94 4.03 -21.95
CA TRP A 35 5.10 2.98 -21.36
C TRP A 35 3.67 2.98 -21.92
N ASP A 36 3.08 4.16 -22.15
CA ASP A 36 1.72 4.24 -22.71
C ASP A 36 1.67 3.59 -24.10
N ALA A 37 2.71 3.77 -24.93
CA ALA A 37 2.81 3.16 -26.24
C ALA A 37 3.04 1.65 -26.15
N LEU A 38 3.86 1.18 -25.21
CA LEU A 38 4.10 -0.25 -25.00
C LEU A 38 2.83 -0.96 -24.48
N ILE A 39 2.11 -0.33 -23.55
CA ILE A 39 0.82 -0.83 -23.07
C ILE A 39 -0.18 -0.93 -24.22
N ALA A 40 -0.30 0.12 -25.04
CA ALA A 40 -1.19 0.13 -26.19
C ALA A 40 -0.84 -0.96 -27.21
N LEU A 41 0.46 -1.18 -27.46
CA LEU A 41 0.94 -2.23 -28.36
C LEU A 41 0.62 -3.63 -27.82
N GLU A 42 0.88 -3.88 -26.53
CA GLU A 42 0.63 -5.19 -25.93
C GLU A 42 -0.87 -5.49 -25.81
N GLN A 43 -1.71 -4.49 -25.61
CA GLN A 43 -3.17 -4.63 -25.60
C GLN A 43 -3.74 -5.18 -26.93
N LEU A 44 -3.02 -5.04 -28.03
CA LEU A 44 -3.44 -5.61 -29.31
C LEU A 44 -3.43 -7.15 -29.31
N THR A 45 -2.59 -7.76 -28.48
CA THR A 45 -2.40 -9.22 -28.45
C THR A 45 -2.74 -9.84 -27.10
N ASN A 46 -2.70 -9.06 -26.01
CA ASN A 46 -2.97 -9.52 -24.66
C ASN A 46 -4.08 -8.68 -23.99
N PRO A 47 -5.33 -9.16 -23.99
CA PRO A 47 -6.45 -8.43 -23.38
C PRO A 47 -6.32 -8.30 -21.84
N ARG A 48 -5.40 -9.05 -21.21
CA ARG A 48 -5.18 -9.02 -19.74
C ARG A 48 -4.18 -7.95 -19.30
N VAL A 49 -3.55 -7.26 -20.22
CA VAL A 49 -2.56 -6.21 -19.88
C VAL A 49 -3.13 -5.18 -18.91
N ARG A 50 -4.39 -4.82 -19.06
CA ARG A 50 -5.06 -3.86 -18.18
C ARG A 50 -5.19 -4.39 -16.75
N ASP A 51 -5.38 -5.69 -16.57
CA ASP A 51 -5.43 -6.34 -15.26
C ASP A 51 -4.01 -6.44 -14.63
N GLU A 52 -2.98 -6.54 -15.49
CA GLU A 52 -1.58 -6.66 -15.05
C GLU A 52 -0.95 -5.31 -14.74
N VAL A 53 -1.21 -4.28 -15.56
CA VAL A 53 -0.60 -2.94 -15.44
C VAL A 53 -1.45 -1.98 -14.62
N GLY A 54 -2.76 -2.21 -14.54
CA GLY A 54 -3.71 -1.27 -13.97
C GLY A 54 -3.93 -0.07 -14.90
N ASP A 55 -4.42 1.02 -14.34
CA ASP A 55 -4.63 2.27 -15.08
C ASP A 55 -3.44 3.23 -14.86
N ILE A 56 -2.47 3.20 -15.77
CA ILE A 56 -1.27 4.04 -15.71
C ILE A 56 -1.60 5.53 -15.88
N ALA A 57 -2.74 5.88 -16.49
CA ALA A 57 -3.15 7.27 -16.66
C ALA A 57 -3.49 7.96 -15.33
N LEU A 58 -3.75 7.19 -14.26
CA LEU A 58 -3.93 7.72 -12.91
C LEU A 58 -2.66 8.34 -12.33
N VAL A 59 -1.48 8.03 -12.90
CA VAL A 59 -0.18 8.54 -12.44
C VAL A 59 0.38 9.48 -13.49
N PRO A 60 0.47 10.79 -13.19
CA PRO A 60 1.10 11.77 -14.08
C PRO A 60 2.53 11.34 -14.46
N LEU A 61 2.95 11.66 -15.69
CA LEU A 61 4.22 11.21 -16.24
C LEU A 61 5.41 11.58 -15.34
N GLU A 62 5.39 12.80 -14.82
CA GLU A 62 6.42 13.34 -13.91
C GLU A 62 6.49 12.65 -12.55
N GLU A 63 5.43 11.93 -12.17
CA GLU A 63 5.36 11.17 -10.90
C GLU A 63 5.73 9.69 -11.07
N ARG A 64 5.83 9.21 -12.31
CA ARG A 64 6.17 7.80 -12.58
C ARG A 64 7.61 7.54 -12.21
N ILE A 65 7.82 6.40 -11.58
CA ILE A 65 9.17 5.90 -11.25
C ILE A 65 9.44 4.64 -12.06
N SER A 66 10.70 4.44 -12.41
CA SER A 66 11.16 3.26 -13.17
C SER A 66 12.42 2.68 -12.52
N GLY A 67 12.77 1.48 -12.94
CA GLY A 67 13.90 0.70 -12.45
C GLY A 67 13.45 -0.61 -11.81
N PRO A 68 14.37 -1.55 -11.56
CA PRO A 68 14.05 -2.87 -11.02
C PRO A 68 13.25 -2.78 -9.72
N GLY A 69 12.03 -3.31 -9.70
CA GLY A 69 11.12 -3.29 -8.54
C GLY A 69 10.20 -2.05 -8.46
N ALA A 70 10.28 -1.10 -9.40
CA ALA A 70 9.39 0.06 -9.43
C ALA A 70 7.91 -0.33 -9.48
N SER A 71 7.58 -1.46 -10.12
CA SER A 71 6.24 -2.03 -10.16
C SER A 71 5.64 -2.28 -8.78
N TYR A 72 6.43 -2.60 -7.76
CA TYR A 72 5.92 -2.76 -6.39
C TYR A 72 5.38 -1.45 -5.77
N VAL A 73 5.92 -0.31 -6.20
CA VAL A 73 5.42 1.00 -5.81
C VAL A 73 4.26 1.40 -6.70
N MET A 74 4.47 1.36 -8.03
CA MET A 74 3.51 1.83 -9.02
C MET A 74 2.17 1.11 -8.93
N ALA A 75 2.17 -0.20 -8.60
CA ALA A 75 0.96 -0.99 -8.41
C ALA A 75 -0.05 -0.35 -7.45
N ALA A 76 0.41 0.28 -6.39
CA ALA A 76 -0.47 0.93 -5.43
C ALA A 76 -1.20 2.16 -6.01
N PHE A 77 -0.69 2.72 -7.10
CA PHE A 77 -1.23 3.91 -7.74
C PHE A 77 -1.99 3.62 -9.03
N THR A 78 -1.71 2.48 -9.67
CA THR A 78 -2.38 2.06 -10.92
C THR A 78 -3.54 1.08 -10.70
N HIS A 79 -3.54 0.33 -9.58
CA HIS A 79 -4.61 -0.61 -9.20
C HIS A 79 -5.41 -0.02 -8.02
N VAL A 80 -6.24 0.95 -8.31
CA VAL A 80 -7.04 1.62 -7.30
C VAL A 80 -8.23 0.75 -6.88
N ASN A 81 -8.39 0.55 -5.56
CA ASN A 81 -9.57 -0.13 -5.03
C ASN A 81 -10.80 0.77 -5.16
N PRO A 82 -11.83 0.40 -5.95
CA PRO A 82 -13.04 1.21 -6.09
C PRO A 82 -13.85 1.35 -4.78
N LYS A 83 -13.68 0.44 -3.82
CA LYS A 83 -14.24 0.57 -2.47
C LYS A 83 -13.50 1.59 -1.61
N GLY A 84 -12.36 2.10 -2.10
CA GLY A 84 -11.51 3.04 -1.39
C GLY A 84 -10.60 2.40 -0.34
N SER A 85 -9.96 3.26 0.42
CA SER A 85 -9.06 2.96 1.54
C SER A 85 -9.16 4.09 2.56
N ARG A 86 -8.41 4.05 3.67
CA ARG A 86 -8.46 5.12 4.69
C ARG A 86 -8.24 6.53 4.09
N PHE A 87 -7.32 6.68 3.16
CA PHE A 87 -6.98 7.99 2.60
C PHE A 87 -7.33 8.15 1.11
N SER A 88 -8.21 7.33 0.57
CA SER A 88 -8.74 7.51 -0.79
C SER A 88 -10.14 6.93 -0.89
N ALA A 89 -11.06 7.68 -1.47
CA ALA A 89 -12.41 7.21 -1.79
C ALA A 89 -12.46 6.35 -3.07
N GLY A 90 -11.32 5.91 -3.61
CA GLY A 90 -11.24 5.13 -4.84
C GLY A 90 -10.95 5.95 -6.09
N SER A 91 -10.64 7.23 -5.97
CA SER A 91 -10.30 8.11 -7.10
C SER A 91 -8.80 8.17 -7.41
N PHE A 92 -7.95 7.74 -6.49
CA PHE A 92 -6.49 7.67 -6.65
C PHE A 92 -5.90 6.58 -5.76
N GLY A 93 -4.71 6.11 -6.11
CA GLY A 93 -3.98 5.11 -5.35
C GLY A 93 -3.23 5.71 -4.16
N VAL A 94 -3.06 4.89 -3.10
CA VAL A 94 -2.27 5.23 -1.92
C VAL A 94 -1.34 4.07 -1.59
N TYR A 95 -0.05 4.36 -1.45
CA TYR A 95 0.92 3.38 -0.99
C TYR A 95 1.00 3.42 0.53
N TYR A 96 0.65 2.31 1.20
CA TYR A 96 0.71 2.17 2.64
C TYR A 96 1.95 1.40 3.06
N ALA A 97 2.65 1.90 4.07
CA ALA A 97 3.76 1.20 4.72
C ALA A 97 3.80 1.54 6.22
N ALA A 98 4.54 0.75 6.98
CA ALA A 98 4.71 0.91 8.42
C ALA A 98 6.20 0.97 8.79
N ALA A 99 6.50 1.57 9.94
CA ALA A 99 7.84 1.66 10.48
C ALA A 99 8.39 0.32 10.99
N ALA A 100 7.50 -0.64 11.30
CA ALA A 100 7.85 -1.96 11.81
C ALA A 100 7.05 -3.06 11.09
N LEU A 101 7.64 -4.25 10.97
CA LEU A 101 7.00 -5.40 10.33
C LEU A 101 5.71 -5.81 11.06
N GLU A 102 5.73 -5.81 12.38
CA GLU A 102 4.59 -6.17 13.23
C GLU A 102 3.39 -5.24 12.98
N THR A 103 3.65 -3.94 12.77
CA THR A 103 2.62 -2.97 12.42
C THR A 103 2.06 -3.24 11.02
N ALA A 104 2.92 -3.52 10.04
CA ALA A 104 2.49 -3.88 8.68
C ALA A 104 1.66 -5.17 8.66
N ILE A 105 2.02 -6.15 9.49
CA ILE A 105 1.26 -7.40 9.67
C ILE A 105 -0.13 -7.09 10.25
N ALA A 106 -0.20 -6.34 11.36
CA ALA A 106 -1.47 -6.03 12.02
C ALA A 106 -2.45 -5.29 11.09
N GLU A 107 -1.97 -4.29 10.33
CA GLU A 107 -2.77 -3.58 9.33
C GLU A 107 -3.25 -4.52 8.21
N THR A 108 -2.37 -5.40 7.72
CA THR A 108 -2.72 -6.32 6.63
C THR A 108 -3.66 -7.42 7.10
N VAL A 109 -3.49 -7.94 8.30
CA VAL A 109 -4.39 -8.93 8.92
C VAL A 109 -5.80 -8.37 9.01
N PHE A 110 -5.96 -7.15 9.52
CA PHE A 110 -7.27 -6.50 9.62
C PHE A 110 -7.98 -6.44 8.26
N HIS A 111 -7.29 -6.00 7.21
CA HIS A 111 -7.86 -5.89 5.87
C HIS A 111 -8.15 -7.24 5.23
N PHE A 112 -7.29 -8.24 5.45
CA PHE A 112 -7.52 -9.59 4.97
C PHE A 112 -8.72 -10.24 5.65
N GLU A 113 -8.86 -10.09 6.97
CA GLU A 113 -10.02 -10.59 7.71
C GLU A 113 -11.33 -9.95 7.27
N ALA A 114 -11.34 -8.63 7.04
CA ALA A 114 -12.52 -7.94 6.52
C ALA A 114 -12.91 -8.51 5.16
N PHE A 115 -11.93 -8.70 4.26
CA PHE A 115 -12.15 -9.31 2.95
C PHE A 115 -12.67 -10.75 3.08
N ALA A 116 -12.06 -11.59 3.92
CA ALA A 116 -12.44 -12.99 4.08
C ALA A 116 -13.85 -13.14 4.66
N ARG A 117 -14.24 -12.26 5.59
CA ARG A 117 -15.61 -12.19 6.12
C ARG A 117 -16.62 -11.75 5.06
N ASP A 118 -16.32 -10.69 4.31
CA ASP A 118 -17.19 -10.18 3.23
C ASP A 118 -17.42 -11.23 2.13
N SER A 119 -16.40 -12.06 1.86
CA SER A 119 -16.44 -13.12 0.85
C SER A 119 -16.98 -14.46 1.38
N ALA A 120 -17.26 -14.56 2.69
CA ALA A 120 -17.63 -15.80 3.38
C ALA A 120 -16.59 -16.92 3.12
N ASP A 121 -15.32 -16.59 3.12
CA ASP A 121 -14.23 -17.51 2.81
C ASP A 121 -14.16 -18.64 3.86
N PRO A 122 -14.03 -19.91 3.42
CA PRO A 122 -13.79 -21.01 4.35
C PRO A 122 -12.41 -20.90 5.00
N PRO A 123 -12.14 -21.63 6.09
CA PRO A 123 -10.81 -21.72 6.69
C PRO A 123 -9.75 -22.08 5.64
N ARG A 124 -8.67 -21.30 5.57
CA ARG A 124 -7.60 -21.48 4.61
C ARG A 124 -6.30 -20.80 5.01
N ASN A 125 -5.24 -21.15 4.34
CA ASN A 125 -3.98 -20.39 4.39
C ASN A 125 -3.91 -19.45 3.18
N GLU A 126 -3.34 -18.26 3.40
CA GLU A 126 -3.09 -17.28 2.34
C GLU A 126 -1.64 -16.83 2.41
N GLU A 127 -0.97 -16.82 1.25
CA GLU A 127 0.42 -16.40 1.14
C GLU A 127 0.52 -14.88 0.95
N PHE A 128 1.49 -14.29 1.64
CA PHE A 128 1.82 -12.86 1.55
C PHE A 128 3.33 -12.70 1.29
N ARG A 129 3.69 -11.57 0.69
CA ARG A 129 5.08 -11.16 0.55
C ARG A 129 5.31 -9.88 1.33
N VAL A 130 6.47 -9.80 1.97
CA VAL A 130 6.95 -8.61 2.66
C VAL A 130 7.85 -7.84 1.72
N LEU A 131 7.55 -6.57 1.57
CA LEU A 131 8.35 -5.59 0.83
C LEU A 131 8.99 -4.63 1.82
N VAL A 132 10.27 -4.32 1.61
CA VAL A 132 11.03 -3.39 2.43
C VAL A 132 11.66 -2.34 1.53
N GLY A 133 11.35 -1.08 1.80
CA GLY A 133 11.90 0.07 1.08
C GLY A 133 12.40 1.14 2.03
N VAL A 134 12.99 2.20 1.49
CA VAL A 134 13.42 3.37 2.24
C VAL A 134 12.39 4.48 2.06
N VAL A 135 12.11 5.23 3.12
CA VAL A 135 11.34 6.47 3.06
C VAL A 135 12.13 7.56 3.78
N ALA A 136 12.42 8.65 3.08
CA ALA A 136 13.19 9.78 3.61
C ALA A 136 12.59 11.11 3.12
N GLU A 137 11.31 11.34 3.46
CA GLU A 137 10.50 12.45 2.93
C GLU A 137 9.69 13.15 4.02
N VAL A 138 9.13 14.32 3.68
CA VAL A 138 8.25 15.10 4.54
C VAL A 138 6.79 14.70 4.27
N PHE A 139 6.06 14.42 5.35
CA PHE A 139 4.64 14.06 5.33
C PHE A 139 3.83 14.99 6.23
N GLU A 140 2.53 15.11 5.98
CA GLU A 140 1.61 15.73 6.92
C GLU A 140 1.46 14.83 8.16
N ASP A 141 1.61 15.44 9.34
CA ASP A 141 1.63 14.71 10.61
C ASP A 141 0.25 14.74 11.29
N VAL A 142 -0.46 13.62 11.19
CA VAL A 142 -1.76 13.46 11.86
C VAL A 142 -1.61 13.49 13.39
N SER A 143 -0.47 13.05 13.94
CA SER A 143 -0.22 13.02 15.39
C SER A 143 -0.12 14.41 16.01
N SER A 144 0.25 15.41 15.22
CA SER A 144 0.38 16.81 15.66
C SER A 144 -0.90 17.63 15.49
N LEU A 145 -1.97 17.04 15.01
CA LEU A 145 -3.28 17.70 14.92
C LEU A 145 -3.98 17.72 16.30
N PRO A 146 -4.98 18.60 16.51
CA PRO A 146 -5.83 18.55 17.70
C PRO A 146 -6.47 17.17 17.89
N ALA A 147 -6.59 16.70 19.12
CA ALA A 147 -7.07 15.35 19.46
C ALA A 147 -8.43 15.00 18.83
N THR A 148 -9.34 15.97 18.71
CA THR A 148 -10.65 15.78 18.05
C THR A 148 -10.52 15.51 16.57
N GLN A 149 -9.58 16.17 15.88
CA GLN A 149 -9.30 15.93 14.46
C GLN A 149 -8.59 14.59 14.26
N GLN A 150 -7.62 14.26 15.12
CA GLN A 150 -6.98 12.94 15.09
C GLN A 150 -8.00 11.83 15.21
N ALA A 151 -8.89 11.89 16.22
CA ALA A 151 -9.93 10.90 16.43
C ALA A 151 -10.86 10.73 15.22
N ALA A 152 -11.23 11.83 14.55
CA ALA A 152 -12.07 11.79 13.37
C ALA A 152 -11.36 11.19 12.14
N ILE A 153 -10.08 11.54 11.91
CA ILE A 153 -9.27 11.02 10.80
C ILE A 153 -8.93 9.54 11.03
N LEU A 154 -8.68 9.15 12.28
CA LEU A 154 -8.26 7.79 12.65
C LEU A 154 -9.43 6.91 13.12
N ASP A 155 -10.67 7.29 12.85
CA ASP A 155 -11.84 6.46 13.17
C ASP A 155 -11.64 5.04 12.63
N PRO A 156 -11.72 4.00 13.47
CA PRO A 156 -11.53 2.62 13.05
C PRO A 156 -12.63 2.08 12.14
N ASN A 157 -13.82 2.71 12.16
CA ASN A 157 -15.03 2.22 11.50
C ASN A 157 -15.47 3.09 10.32
N SER A 158 -14.95 4.32 10.18
CA SER A 158 -15.32 5.24 9.11
C SER A 158 -14.10 5.93 8.50
N TYR A 159 -14.07 6.00 7.18
CA TYR A 159 -13.00 6.66 6.43
C TYR A 159 -13.42 7.99 5.81
N ALA A 160 -14.65 8.44 6.02
CA ALA A 160 -15.19 9.63 5.35
C ALA A 160 -14.35 10.90 5.64
N VAL A 161 -13.99 11.13 6.91
CA VAL A 161 -13.18 12.29 7.30
C VAL A 161 -11.74 12.17 6.79
N SER A 162 -11.12 11.01 6.92
CA SER A 162 -9.75 10.80 6.43
C SER A 162 -9.64 10.89 4.91
N GLN A 163 -10.65 10.46 4.17
CA GLN A 163 -10.71 10.59 2.72
C GLN A 163 -10.84 12.04 2.27
N THR A 164 -11.70 12.83 2.94
CA THR A 164 -11.82 14.28 2.68
C THR A 164 -10.50 14.99 2.97
N TYR A 165 -9.90 14.73 4.14
CA TYR A 165 -8.61 15.26 4.54
C TYR A 165 -7.50 14.93 3.52
N ALA A 166 -7.43 13.69 3.06
CA ALA A 166 -6.44 13.27 2.07
C ALA A 166 -6.63 13.93 0.69
N ASN A 167 -7.88 14.14 0.26
CA ASN A 167 -8.17 14.86 -0.98
C ASN A 167 -7.67 16.31 -0.93
N GLU A 168 -7.88 16.99 0.18
CA GLU A 168 -7.38 18.37 0.39
C GLU A 168 -5.86 18.41 0.34
N LEU A 169 -5.17 17.49 1.06
CA LEU A 169 -3.72 17.40 1.07
C LEU A 169 -3.14 17.10 -0.31
N ARG A 170 -3.74 16.14 -1.03
CA ARG A 170 -3.29 15.80 -2.37
C ARG A 170 -3.40 16.99 -3.32
N ALA A 171 -4.46 17.81 -3.21
CA ALA A 171 -4.64 19.01 -4.00
C ALA A 171 -3.54 20.07 -3.74
N THR A 172 -2.91 20.08 -2.56
CA THR A 172 -1.77 20.96 -2.25
C THR A 172 -0.41 20.37 -2.67
N GLY A 173 -0.39 19.16 -3.23
CA GLY A 173 0.85 18.49 -3.66
C GLY A 173 1.60 17.80 -2.51
N ALA A 174 0.95 17.52 -1.38
CA ALA A 174 1.56 16.79 -0.26
C ALA A 174 2.04 15.40 -0.69
N ASN A 175 3.16 14.93 -0.14
CA ASN A 175 3.67 13.58 -0.38
C ASN A 175 2.75 12.49 0.20
N GLY A 176 2.00 12.81 1.25
CA GLY A 176 1.13 11.90 1.95
C GLY A 176 0.99 12.25 3.42
N VAL A 177 0.57 11.30 4.23
CA VAL A 177 0.33 11.43 5.67
C VAL A 177 1.16 10.44 6.47
N ALA A 178 1.69 10.88 7.62
CA ALA A 178 2.23 10.03 8.67
C ALA A 178 1.20 9.98 9.81
N TYR A 179 0.92 8.78 10.33
CA TYR A 179 -0.13 8.58 11.32
C TYR A 179 0.15 7.38 12.23
N PRO A 180 -0.34 7.38 13.48
CA PRO A 180 -0.29 6.20 14.34
C PRO A 180 -1.20 5.11 13.80
N SER A 181 -0.73 3.86 13.84
CA SER A 181 -1.54 2.71 13.44
C SER A 181 -2.81 2.62 14.30
N VAL A 182 -3.95 2.39 13.63
CA VAL A 182 -5.24 2.16 14.30
C VAL A 182 -5.39 0.69 14.73
N ARG A 183 -4.51 -0.20 14.23
CA ARG A 183 -4.59 -1.65 14.43
C ARG A 183 -3.46 -2.22 15.30
N HIS A 184 -2.41 -1.43 15.54
CA HIS A 184 -1.26 -1.82 16.35
C HIS A 184 -0.85 -0.66 17.27
N ALA A 185 -1.10 -0.80 18.56
CA ALA A 185 -0.77 0.25 19.55
C ALA A 185 0.73 0.58 19.52
N GLY A 186 1.05 1.88 19.43
CA GLY A 186 2.43 2.36 19.31
C GLY A 186 3.04 2.24 17.90
N GLY A 187 2.37 1.58 16.96
CA GLY A 187 2.82 1.47 15.58
C GLY A 187 2.68 2.79 14.82
N GLN A 188 3.58 3.01 13.85
CA GLN A 188 3.57 4.18 12.97
C GLN A 188 3.38 3.73 11.52
N CYS A 189 2.53 4.44 10.80
CA CYS A 189 2.19 4.19 9.41
C CYS A 189 2.34 5.45 8.55
N ILE A 190 2.50 5.24 7.25
CA ILE A 190 2.38 6.28 6.23
C ILE A 190 1.37 5.87 5.17
N GLY A 191 0.64 6.86 4.64
CA GLY A 191 -0.14 6.75 3.42
C GLY A 191 0.43 7.73 2.40
N VAL A 192 1.06 7.21 1.36
CA VAL A 192 1.82 8.00 0.37
C VAL A 192 0.97 8.25 -0.86
N PHE A 193 0.92 9.50 -1.32
CA PHE A 193 0.09 9.94 -2.44
C PHE A 193 0.88 10.06 -3.75
N ARG A 194 2.22 10.09 -3.68
CA ARG A 194 3.13 10.32 -4.80
C ARG A 194 4.17 9.19 -4.88
N PRO A 195 4.26 8.46 -6.01
CA PRO A 195 5.23 7.36 -6.17
C PRO A 195 6.66 7.75 -5.80
N ARG A 196 7.07 8.98 -6.12
CA ARG A 196 8.44 9.46 -5.89
C ARG A 196 8.82 9.66 -4.42
N ALA A 197 7.83 9.70 -3.53
CA ALA A 197 8.06 9.84 -2.09
C ALA A 197 8.39 8.49 -1.40
N VAL A 198 8.55 7.42 -2.17
CA VAL A 198 8.94 6.08 -1.67
C VAL A 198 10.11 5.56 -2.48
N GLY A 199 11.15 5.08 -1.80
CA GLY A 199 12.22 4.32 -2.45
C GLY A 199 11.69 2.99 -3.00
N ILE A 200 12.29 2.51 -4.09
CA ILE A 200 11.93 1.22 -4.69
C ILE A 200 12.22 0.10 -3.69
N PRO A 201 11.19 -0.66 -3.25
CA PRO A 201 11.38 -1.73 -2.28
C PRO A 201 11.91 -3.00 -2.94
N HIS A 202 12.50 -3.85 -2.13
CA HIS A 202 12.79 -5.24 -2.49
C HIS A 202 11.89 -6.20 -1.70
N GLN A 203 11.67 -7.38 -2.25
CA GLN A 203 11.01 -8.44 -1.52
C GLN A 203 11.98 -9.04 -0.51
N GLU A 204 11.56 -9.07 0.76
CA GLU A 204 12.40 -9.54 1.85
C GLU A 204 12.07 -11.01 2.19
N ARG A 205 10.84 -11.30 2.61
CA ARG A 205 10.41 -12.66 2.96
C ARG A 205 8.96 -12.91 2.59
N PRO A 206 8.53 -14.18 2.40
CA PRO A 206 7.13 -14.53 2.41
C PRO A 206 6.60 -14.73 3.84
N LEU A 207 5.29 -14.54 4.00
CA LEU A 207 4.51 -14.91 5.18
C LEU A 207 3.31 -15.75 4.74
N LYS A 208 2.77 -16.56 5.65
CA LYS A 208 1.53 -17.29 5.41
C LYS A 208 0.56 -17.06 6.57
N TYR A 209 -0.60 -16.45 6.28
CA TYR A 209 -1.64 -16.24 7.28
C TYR A 209 -2.57 -17.46 7.35
N ARG A 210 -2.95 -17.85 8.55
CA ARG A 210 -3.97 -18.87 8.77
C ARG A 210 -5.30 -18.21 9.13
N TRP A 211 -6.23 -18.23 8.19
CA TRP A 211 -7.63 -17.88 8.40
C TRP A 211 -8.37 -19.09 8.96
N ASN A 212 -8.97 -18.99 10.14
CA ASN A 212 -9.70 -20.10 10.77
C ASN A 212 -11.21 -20.09 10.52
N GLY A 213 -11.70 -19.15 9.69
CA GLY A 213 -13.13 -18.93 9.41
C GLY A 213 -13.71 -17.72 10.15
N GLU A 214 -13.00 -17.20 11.18
CA GLU A 214 -13.43 -16.05 11.99
C GLU A 214 -12.36 -14.96 12.04
N ARG A 215 -11.10 -15.37 12.19
CA ARG A 215 -9.93 -14.49 12.29
C ARG A 215 -8.66 -15.15 11.79
N VAL A 216 -7.64 -14.34 11.57
CA VAL A 216 -6.25 -14.81 11.44
C VAL A 216 -5.71 -15.02 12.86
N ASP A 217 -5.53 -16.26 13.26
CA ASP A 217 -5.07 -16.59 14.62
C ASP A 217 -3.56 -16.73 14.74
N ARG A 218 -2.86 -16.90 13.61
CA ARG A 218 -1.40 -16.99 13.53
C ARG A 218 -0.91 -16.80 12.10
N TYR A 219 0.37 -16.47 11.99
CA TYR A 219 1.06 -16.46 10.71
C TYR A 219 2.36 -17.29 10.78
N PHE A 220 2.76 -17.84 9.64
CA PHE A 220 4.03 -18.52 9.48
C PHE A 220 5.04 -17.53 8.89
N ASP A 221 6.17 -17.36 9.56
CA ASP A 221 7.31 -16.57 9.06
C ASP A 221 8.34 -17.54 8.44
N TYR A 222 8.46 -17.51 7.12
CA TYR A 222 9.37 -18.40 6.40
C TYR A 222 10.86 -18.11 6.67
N ALA A 223 11.20 -16.90 7.11
CA ALA A 223 12.59 -16.60 7.47
C ALA A 223 12.97 -17.15 8.84
N ARG A 224 11.98 -17.35 9.73
CA ARG A 224 12.17 -17.94 11.06
C ARG A 224 11.81 -19.42 11.11
N ASP A 225 11.15 -19.94 10.08
CA ASP A 225 10.61 -21.30 9.99
C ASP A 225 9.66 -21.64 11.16
N GLU A 226 8.82 -20.68 11.58
CA GLU A 226 7.95 -20.84 12.74
C GLU A 226 6.56 -20.21 12.57
N TRP A 227 5.56 -20.77 13.28
CA TRP A 227 4.25 -20.18 13.45
C TRP A 227 4.24 -19.22 14.64
N ILE A 228 3.79 -17.98 14.40
CA ILE A 228 3.68 -16.92 15.40
C ILE A 228 2.20 -16.64 15.63
N GLY A 229 1.75 -16.68 16.90
CA GLY A 229 0.36 -16.35 17.29
C GLY A 229 0.08 -14.84 17.20
N LEU A 230 -1.18 -14.50 16.91
CA LEU A 230 -1.70 -13.11 16.87
C LEU A 230 -2.74 -12.88 17.96
#